data_98a0344b1fe17214d82ec84a1fef184b
#
_entry.id   98a0344b1fe17214d82ec84a1fef184b
#
_cell.length_a   1.000
_cell.length_b   1.000
_cell.length_c   1.000
_cell.angle_alpha   90.00
_cell.angle_beta   90.00
_cell.angle_gamma   90.00
#
_symmetry.space_group_name_H-M   'P 1'
#
loop_
_entity.id
_entity.type
_entity.pdbx_description
1 polymer ?
#
loop_
_entity_poly.entity_id
_entity_poly.type
_entity_poly.pdbx_seq_one_letter_code
_entity_poly.pdbx_strand_id
1 'polypeptide(L)'
;MARVATRQSSAVSASNVTSDPSQSLQAFDLFDLQQYTQEKAYSPTVSKDFHLFFVGRDDVHDVLKHVLSRVRVSLYLNMFGYDDDELNEILMSKATDPNITMLITLDKSQAGGQHEKMPLNADKQHALAEFNTHFVIGQSATHQISHTKGFVADSKVAGEGSVNWSASGEGMFVITGKPGGSGYKAQNNTQTIFTDSDSVSRFQTELIAEHVTAQKQNNAPPERRQRMLTIPAASLAAPPLVLTQQHSLPVYHRAGKG
;
A
#
# COMPACT_ATOMS: atom_id res chain seq x y z
N MET A 1 32.18 25.63 -42.69
CA MET A 1 32.82 24.83 -41.61
C MET A 1 31.88 24.81 -40.41
N ALA A 2 31.15 23.71 -40.21
CA ALA A 2 30.19 23.54 -39.12
C ALA A 2 30.90 22.77 -38.00
N ARG A 3 30.90 23.36 -36.78
CA ARG A 3 31.43 22.71 -35.58
C ARG A 3 30.34 21.78 -35.01
N VAL A 4 30.64 20.49 -35.01
CA VAL A 4 29.84 19.48 -34.30
C VAL A 4 30.19 19.57 -32.80
N ALA A 5 29.22 19.90 -32.00
CA ALA A 5 29.34 19.88 -30.54
C ALA A 5 29.11 18.44 -30.03
N THR A 6 30.15 17.82 -29.53
CA THR A 6 30.11 16.51 -28.89
C THR A 6 29.48 16.66 -27.50
N ARG A 7 28.30 16.08 -27.31
CA ARG A 7 27.64 15.96 -26.00
C ARG A 7 28.37 14.87 -25.21
N GLN A 8 29.09 15.25 -24.15
CA GLN A 8 29.60 14.31 -23.16
C GLN A 8 28.42 13.79 -22.30
N SER A 9 28.17 12.49 -22.45
CA SER A 9 27.29 11.73 -21.57
C SER A 9 28.02 11.51 -20.25
N SER A 10 27.56 12.15 -19.19
CA SER A 10 28.02 11.87 -17.81
C SER A 10 27.42 10.51 -17.40
N ALA A 11 28.24 9.48 -17.39
CA ALA A 11 27.88 8.22 -16.77
C ALA A 11 27.70 8.44 -15.26
N VAL A 12 26.47 8.34 -14.78
CA VAL A 12 26.18 8.26 -13.36
C VAL A 12 26.75 6.93 -12.87
N SER A 13 27.81 7.00 -12.10
CA SER A 13 28.41 5.84 -11.43
C SER A 13 27.40 5.29 -10.43
N ALA A 14 26.86 4.12 -10.71
CA ALA A 14 26.09 3.36 -9.73
C ALA A 14 27.07 2.95 -8.62
N SER A 15 27.05 3.70 -7.51
CA SER A 15 27.70 3.28 -6.28
C SER A 15 27.00 2.01 -5.81
N ASN A 16 27.69 0.87 -5.85
CA ASN A 16 27.28 -0.35 -5.19
C ASN A 16 27.20 -0.09 -3.67
N VAL A 17 26.08 0.35 -3.20
CA VAL A 17 25.76 0.35 -1.77
C VAL A 17 25.42 -1.12 -1.44
N THR A 18 26.42 -1.89 -1.05
CA THR A 18 26.22 -3.14 -0.35
C THR A 18 25.53 -2.79 0.95
N SER A 19 24.21 -2.94 1.00
CA SER A 19 23.42 -2.77 2.21
C SER A 19 23.87 -3.84 3.21
N ASP A 20 24.42 -3.39 4.33
CA ASP A 20 24.77 -4.26 5.44
C ASP A 20 23.47 -4.95 5.94
N PRO A 21 23.38 -6.29 5.91
CA PRO A 21 22.20 -7.02 6.37
C PRO A 21 21.86 -6.72 7.85
N SER A 22 22.80 -6.28 8.66
CA SER A 22 22.57 -5.90 10.05
C SER A 22 21.74 -4.62 10.18
N GLN A 23 21.74 -3.74 9.18
CA GLN A 23 20.92 -2.51 9.18
C GLN A 23 19.45 -2.78 8.86
N SER A 24 19.12 -3.96 8.28
CA SER A 24 17.74 -4.35 7.96
C SER A 24 16.88 -4.61 9.20
N LEU A 25 17.48 -4.71 10.39
CA LEU A 25 16.82 -5.03 11.66
C LEU A 25 16.57 -3.80 12.55
N GLN A 26 16.95 -2.60 12.13
CA GLN A 26 16.58 -1.40 12.90
C GLN A 26 15.06 -1.27 12.93
N ALA A 27 14.53 -1.16 14.15
CA ALA A 27 13.10 -0.91 14.33
C ALA A 27 12.73 0.38 13.60
N PHE A 28 11.69 0.32 12.79
CA PHE A 28 11.12 1.52 12.18
C PHE A 28 10.52 2.35 13.32
N ASP A 29 10.96 3.58 13.46
CA ASP A 29 10.43 4.48 14.48
C ASP A 29 9.35 5.37 13.87
N LEU A 30 8.10 5.16 14.29
CA LEU A 30 6.99 6.00 13.85
C LEU A 30 7.16 7.48 14.25
N PHE A 31 7.95 7.78 15.27
CA PHE A 31 8.23 9.16 15.65
C PHE A 31 8.97 9.95 14.57
N ASP A 32 9.69 9.29 13.68
CA ASP A 32 10.32 9.94 12.52
C ASP A 32 9.30 10.61 11.60
N LEU A 33 8.05 10.14 11.62
CA LEU A 33 6.97 10.68 10.79
C LEU A 33 6.36 11.98 11.33
N GLN A 34 6.67 12.39 12.56
CA GLN A 34 6.15 13.62 13.16
C GLN A 34 6.47 14.86 12.32
N GLN A 35 7.60 14.85 11.62
CA GLN A 35 8.03 15.94 10.75
C GLN A 35 7.09 16.23 9.59
N TYR A 36 6.22 15.27 9.26
CA TYR A 36 5.24 15.38 8.16
C TYR A 36 3.85 15.80 8.64
N THR A 37 3.64 15.90 9.95
CA THR A 37 2.41 16.48 10.50
C THR A 37 2.41 18.00 10.35
N GLN A 38 1.23 18.61 10.36
CA GLN A 38 1.10 20.07 10.29
C GLN A 38 1.89 20.76 11.42
N GLU A 39 1.83 20.23 12.63
CA GLU A 39 2.47 20.78 13.82
C GLU A 39 3.97 20.44 13.91
N LYS A 40 4.48 19.58 13.04
CA LYS A 40 5.85 19.03 13.05
C LYS A 40 6.23 18.36 14.37
N ALA A 41 5.24 17.93 15.13
CA ALA A 41 5.40 17.29 16.43
C ALA A 41 4.19 16.44 16.76
N TYR A 42 4.39 15.42 17.60
CA TYR A 42 3.32 14.65 18.19
C TYR A 42 3.02 15.08 19.62
N SER A 43 1.77 14.84 20.05
CA SER A 43 1.40 14.92 21.44
C SER A 43 2.23 13.95 22.30
N PRO A 44 2.61 14.28 23.53
CA PRO A 44 3.30 13.36 24.45
C PRO A 44 2.53 12.05 24.73
N THR A 45 1.24 12.02 24.47
CA THR A 45 0.35 10.86 24.69
C THR A 45 0.03 10.10 23.42
N VAL A 46 0.71 10.42 22.30
CA VAL A 46 0.46 9.72 21.04
C VAL A 46 0.83 8.23 21.16
N SER A 47 0.13 7.38 20.43
CA SER A 47 0.47 5.97 20.34
C SER A 47 1.88 5.79 19.75
N LYS A 48 2.62 4.83 20.27
CA LYS A 48 3.92 4.44 19.68
C LYS A 48 3.78 3.57 18.44
N ASP A 49 2.63 2.91 18.31
CA ASP A 49 2.41 1.85 17.32
C ASP A 49 1.35 2.20 16.27
N PHE A 50 0.74 3.40 16.35
CA PHE A 50 -0.32 3.81 15.44
C PHE A 50 -0.35 5.32 15.27
N HIS A 51 -0.27 5.78 14.01
CA HIS A 51 -0.43 7.20 13.66
C HIS A 51 -1.42 7.37 12.52
N LEU A 52 -2.20 8.44 12.58
CA LEU A 52 -3.20 8.82 11.59
C LEU A 52 -2.84 10.18 10.99
N PHE A 53 -2.77 10.24 9.68
CA PHE A 53 -2.49 11.43 8.89
C PHE A 53 -3.70 11.85 8.07
N PHE A 54 -3.89 13.14 7.89
CA PHE A 54 -5.02 13.73 7.17
C PHE A 54 -4.52 14.47 5.93
N VAL A 55 -4.98 14.06 4.77
CA VAL A 55 -4.65 14.72 3.51
C VAL A 55 -5.08 16.19 3.53
N GLY A 56 -4.20 17.07 3.05
CA GLY A 56 -4.42 18.52 3.03
C GLY A 56 -4.06 19.23 4.33
N ARG A 57 -3.80 18.48 5.42
CA ARG A 57 -3.24 18.99 6.67
C ARG A 57 -1.82 18.49 6.90
N ASP A 58 -1.64 17.19 6.79
CA ASP A 58 -0.37 16.51 6.94
C ASP A 58 0.22 16.16 5.56
N ASP A 59 1.53 16.08 5.46
CA ASP A 59 2.22 15.72 4.22
C ASP A 59 2.21 14.20 4.02
N VAL A 60 1.06 13.68 3.58
CA VAL A 60 0.85 12.25 3.38
C VAL A 60 1.75 11.69 2.28
N HIS A 61 2.04 12.46 1.23
CA HIS A 61 2.95 12.04 0.18
C HIS A 61 4.35 11.74 0.73
N ASP A 62 4.92 12.65 1.49
CA ASP A 62 6.24 12.45 2.10
C ASP A 62 6.23 11.39 3.21
N VAL A 63 5.11 11.16 3.91
CA VAL A 63 4.94 10.01 4.80
C VAL A 63 5.11 8.70 4.03
N LEU A 64 4.42 8.54 2.90
CA LEU A 64 4.51 7.34 2.06
C LEU A 64 5.92 7.16 1.51
N LYS A 65 6.53 8.21 0.96
CA LYS A 65 7.92 8.18 0.48
C LYS A 65 8.89 7.76 1.57
N HIS A 66 8.74 8.31 2.79
CA HIS A 66 9.58 7.97 3.93
C HIS A 66 9.55 6.49 4.25
N VAL A 67 8.36 5.90 4.31
CA VAL A 67 8.21 4.48 4.62
C VAL A 67 8.72 3.60 3.48
N LEU A 68 8.25 3.84 2.25
CA LEU A 68 8.56 3.01 1.10
C LEU A 68 10.05 3.03 0.72
N SER A 69 10.71 4.18 0.86
CA SER A 69 12.16 4.28 0.59
C SER A 69 13.01 3.43 1.55
N ARG A 70 12.49 3.12 2.73
CA ARG A 70 13.18 2.33 3.77
C ARG A 70 12.97 0.82 3.67
N VAL A 71 12.14 0.35 2.77
CA VAL A 71 11.95 -1.10 2.51
C VAL A 71 13.29 -1.76 2.19
N ARG A 72 13.60 -2.89 2.84
CA ARG A 72 14.85 -3.62 2.70
C ARG A 72 14.69 -5.12 2.47
N VAL A 73 13.56 -5.71 2.85
CA VAL A 73 13.35 -7.16 2.83
C VAL A 73 12.14 -7.54 2.01
N SER A 74 11.00 -6.88 2.27
CA SER A 74 9.75 -7.24 1.59
C SER A 74 8.78 -6.08 1.51
N LEU A 75 7.98 -6.06 0.45
CA LEU A 75 6.85 -5.16 0.29
C LEU A 75 5.64 -5.93 -0.24
N TYR A 76 4.57 -5.90 0.52
CA TYR A 76 3.25 -6.40 0.11
C TYR A 76 2.37 -5.18 -0.13
N LEU A 77 1.86 -5.01 -1.33
CA LEU A 77 1.09 -3.84 -1.75
C LEU A 77 -0.20 -4.26 -2.44
N ASN A 78 -1.31 -3.72 -2.00
CA ASN A 78 -2.57 -3.75 -2.73
C ASN A 78 -3.07 -2.32 -2.89
N MET A 79 -3.28 -1.88 -4.14
CA MET A 79 -3.64 -0.51 -4.44
C MET A 79 -4.76 -0.45 -5.49
N PHE A 80 -5.80 0.32 -5.18
CA PHE A 80 -6.89 0.56 -6.11
C PHE A 80 -6.51 1.57 -7.19
N GLY A 81 -6.08 2.75 -6.81
CA GLY A 81 -5.67 3.81 -7.73
C GLY A 81 -4.20 4.18 -7.56
N TYR A 82 -3.43 4.13 -8.65
CA TYR A 82 -1.98 4.31 -8.63
C TYR A 82 -1.52 5.14 -9.84
N ASP A 83 -1.11 6.38 -9.60
CA ASP A 83 -0.74 7.36 -10.63
C ASP A 83 0.26 8.40 -10.11
N ASP A 84 1.10 8.03 -9.12
CA ASP A 84 2.13 8.90 -8.56
C ASP A 84 3.51 8.55 -9.11
N ASP A 85 4.19 9.51 -9.76
CA ASP A 85 5.49 9.31 -10.41
C ASP A 85 6.60 9.03 -9.38
N GLU A 86 6.65 9.78 -8.26
CA GLU A 86 7.72 9.66 -7.27
C GLU A 86 7.61 8.34 -6.49
N LEU A 87 6.40 7.95 -6.11
CA LEU A 87 6.16 6.65 -5.48
C LEU A 87 6.48 5.51 -6.44
N ASN A 88 6.15 5.69 -7.74
CA ASN A 88 6.49 4.70 -8.76
C ASN A 88 8.01 4.52 -8.91
N GLU A 89 8.77 5.60 -8.91
CA GLU A 89 10.24 5.52 -8.97
C GLU A 89 10.81 4.75 -7.77
N ILE A 90 10.30 4.99 -6.57
CA ILE A 90 10.69 4.25 -5.37
C ILE A 90 10.33 2.76 -5.52
N LEU A 91 9.10 2.43 -5.93
CA LEU A 91 8.69 1.04 -6.11
C LEU A 91 9.52 0.32 -7.16
N MET A 92 9.79 0.95 -8.31
CA MET A 92 10.61 0.35 -9.37
C MET A 92 12.05 0.12 -8.92
N SER A 93 12.62 1.04 -8.13
CA SER A 93 13.94 0.85 -7.52
C SER A 93 13.97 -0.37 -6.58
N LYS A 94 12.90 -0.59 -5.78
CA LYS A 94 12.79 -1.76 -4.91
C LYS A 94 12.50 -3.04 -5.69
N ALA A 95 11.67 -2.96 -6.72
CA ALA A 95 11.29 -4.10 -7.56
C ALA A 95 12.46 -4.74 -8.30
N THR A 96 13.52 -4.00 -8.56
CA THR A 96 14.74 -4.47 -9.21
C THR A 96 15.89 -4.78 -8.25
N ASP A 97 15.63 -4.73 -6.93
CA ASP A 97 16.60 -5.19 -5.93
C ASP A 97 16.39 -6.69 -5.64
N PRO A 98 17.38 -7.57 -5.92
CA PRO A 98 17.25 -9.01 -5.74
C PRO A 98 17.08 -9.45 -4.28
N ASN A 99 17.34 -8.57 -3.32
CA ASN A 99 17.20 -8.84 -1.89
C ASN A 99 15.80 -8.51 -1.36
N ILE A 100 14.94 -7.87 -2.17
CA ILE A 100 13.60 -7.46 -1.77
C ILE A 100 12.55 -8.33 -2.46
N THR A 101 11.69 -8.97 -1.67
CA THR A 101 10.53 -9.68 -2.20
C THR A 101 9.34 -8.72 -2.28
N MET A 102 8.73 -8.61 -3.46
CA MET A 102 7.56 -7.75 -3.64
C MET A 102 6.36 -8.53 -4.18
N LEU A 103 5.21 -8.35 -3.55
CA LEU A 103 3.91 -8.78 -4.08
C LEU A 103 3.05 -7.54 -4.30
N ILE A 104 2.81 -7.21 -5.56
CA ILE A 104 2.03 -6.03 -5.95
C ILE A 104 0.72 -6.48 -6.58
N THR A 105 -0.39 -6.02 -6.05
CA THR A 105 -1.74 -6.25 -6.58
C THR A 105 -2.38 -4.92 -6.92
N LEU A 106 -2.80 -4.74 -8.17
CA LEU A 106 -3.56 -3.57 -8.61
C LEU A 106 -4.97 -3.98 -9.06
N ASP A 107 -5.95 -3.11 -8.83
CA ASP A 107 -7.32 -3.39 -9.23
C ASP A 107 -7.49 -3.32 -10.75
N LYS A 108 -8.20 -4.30 -11.29
CA LYS A 108 -8.43 -4.45 -12.72
C LYS A 108 -9.18 -3.26 -13.33
N SER A 109 -10.07 -2.61 -12.60
CA SER A 109 -10.86 -1.49 -13.12
C SER A 109 -10.01 -0.25 -13.38
N GLN A 110 -8.86 -0.14 -12.71
CA GLN A 110 -7.91 0.96 -12.82
C GLN A 110 -6.72 0.65 -13.74
N ALA A 111 -6.61 -0.58 -14.24
CA ALA A 111 -5.49 -1.07 -15.07
C ALA A 111 -5.24 -0.31 -16.39
N GLY A 112 -5.94 0.79 -16.61
CA GLY A 112 -5.73 1.74 -17.70
C GLY A 112 -4.84 2.93 -17.34
N GLY A 113 -4.47 3.10 -16.07
CA GLY A 113 -3.64 4.19 -15.58
C GLY A 113 -2.24 4.23 -16.20
N GLN A 114 -1.55 5.37 -16.05
CA GLN A 114 -0.25 5.59 -16.66
C GLN A 114 0.80 4.60 -16.12
N HIS A 115 0.88 4.44 -14.80
CA HIS A 115 1.86 3.57 -14.15
C HIS A 115 1.44 2.10 -14.15
N GLU A 116 0.16 1.82 -14.08
CA GLU A 116 -0.38 0.46 -14.14
C GLU A 116 -0.14 -0.21 -15.50
N LYS A 117 -0.04 0.56 -16.57
CA LYS A 117 0.34 0.06 -17.91
C LYS A 117 1.80 -0.37 -18.00
N MET A 118 2.69 0.21 -17.22
CA MET A 118 4.12 -0.13 -17.27
C MET A 118 4.41 -1.55 -16.81
N PRO A 119 3.86 -2.02 -15.67
CA PRO A 119 3.99 -3.42 -15.24
C PRO A 119 3.18 -4.40 -16.09
N LEU A 120 2.15 -3.94 -16.83
CA LEU A 120 1.33 -4.80 -17.69
C LEU A 120 2.05 -5.33 -18.94
N ASN A 121 3.15 -4.74 -19.32
CA ASN A 121 3.97 -5.28 -20.41
C ASN A 121 4.53 -6.65 -19.96
N ALA A 122 4.19 -7.70 -20.69
CA ALA A 122 4.59 -9.09 -20.37
C ALA A 122 6.10 -9.24 -20.17
N ASP A 123 6.91 -8.54 -20.97
CA ASP A 123 8.37 -8.59 -20.87
C ASP A 123 8.86 -7.96 -19.57
N LYS A 124 8.23 -6.86 -19.11
CA LYS A 124 8.57 -6.22 -17.84
C LYS A 124 8.13 -7.05 -16.65
N GLN A 125 6.95 -7.66 -16.69
CA GLN A 125 6.50 -8.57 -15.64
C GLN A 125 7.44 -9.76 -15.51
N HIS A 126 7.88 -10.33 -16.62
CA HIS A 126 8.85 -11.42 -16.61
C HIS A 126 10.20 -10.98 -16.04
N ALA A 127 10.72 -9.84 -16.48
CA ALA A 127 11.96 -9.28 -15.95
C ALA A 127 11.88 -8.97 -14.45
N LEU A 128 10.75 -8.44 -13.96
CA LEU A 128 10.55 -8.18 -12.53
C LEU A 128 10.51 -9.47 -11.71
N ALA A 129 9.95 -10.55 -12.23
CA ALA A 129 9.92 -11.85 -11.54
C ALA A 129 11.33 -12.42 -11.30
N GLU A 130 12.31 -12.11 -12.15
CA GLU A 130 13.71 -12.47 -11.94
C GLU A 130 14.32 -11.80 -10.70
N PHE A 131 13.71 -10.69 -10.24
CA PHE A 131 14.09 -9.96 -9.03
C PHE A 131 13.17 -10.23 -7.82
N ASN A 132 12.48 -11.37 -7.77
CA ASN A 132 11.52 -11.69 -6.70
C ASN A 132 10.33 -10.72 -6.59
N THR A 133 10.02 -10.00 -7.66
CA THR A 133 8.86 -9.10 -7.72
C THR A 133 7.74 -9.76 -8.51
N HIS A 134 6.61 -9.98 -7.85
CA HIS A 134 5.41 -10.58 -8.43
C HIS A 134 4.32 -9.52 -8.52
N PHE A 135 3.87 -9.26 -9.74
CA PHE A 135 2.86 -8.27 -10.04
C PHE A 135 1.61 -8.95 -10.63
N VAL A 136 0.44 -8.59 -10.10
CA VAL A 136 -0.84 -9.08 -10.62
C VAL A 136 -1.85 -7.95 -10.73
N ILE A 137 -2.74 -8.09 -11.70
CA ILE A 137 -3.94 -7.27 -11.81
C ILE A 137 -5.12 -8.20 -11.64
N GLY A 138 -5.96 -7.90 -10.66
CA GLY A 138 -7.04 -8.79 -10.30
C GLY A 138 -8.22 -8.08 -9.66
N GLN A 139 -9.09 -8.88 -9.12
CA GLN A 139 -10.27 -8.46 -8.37
C GLN A 139 -10.30 -9.25 -7.06
N SER A 140 -10.91 -8.67 -6.02
CA SER A 140 -11.15 -9.40 -4.78
C SER A 140 -11.95 -10.69 -5.02
N ALA A 141 -11.69 -11.71 -4.22
CA ALA A 141 -12.41 -12.99 -4.29
C ALA A 141 -13.91 -12.84 -4.00
N THR A 142 -14.27 -11.90 -3.14
CA THR A 142 -15.63 -11.71 -2.62
C THR A 142 -16.33 -10.49 -3.20
N HIS A 143 -15.58 -9.60 -3.86
CA HIS A 143 -16.07 -8.33 -4.39
C HIS A 143 -15.61 -8.14 -5.83
N GLN A 144 -16.35 -7.35 -6.59
CA GLN A 144 -16.03 -7.10 -8.01
C GLN A 144 -14.83 -6.15 -8.20
N ILE A 145 -14.45 -5.41 -7.17
CA ILE A 145 -13.28 -4.52 -7.15
C ILE A 145 -12.44 -4.78 -5.89
N SER A 146 -11.12 -4.74 -6.02
CA SER A 146 -10.19 -4.70 -4.89
C SER A 146 -9.96 -3.24 -4.52
N HIS A 147 -10.65 -2.76 -3.50
CA HIS A 147 -10.63 -1.33 -3.15
C HIS A 147 -9.66 -0.99 -2.00
N THR A 148 -8.86 -1.94 -1.58
CA THR A 148 -7.80 -1.75 -0.58
C THR A 148 -6.75 -0.76 -1.09
N LYS A 149 -6.25 0.07 -0.21
CA LYS A 149 -5.13 0.98 -0.46
C LYS A 149 -4.17 0.84 0.70
N GLY A 150 -3.36 -0.20 0.62
CA GLY A 150 -2.51 -0.53 1.74
C GLY A 150 -1.27 -1.33 1.37
N PHE A 151 -0.33 -1.30 2.28
CA PHE A 151 0.94 -1.99 2.15
C PHE A 151 1.45 -2.51 3.49
N VAL A 152 2.35 -3.50 3.42
CA VAL A 152 3.17 -3.94 4.55
C VAL A 152 4.63 -3.96 4.11
N ALA A 153 5.47 -3.22 4.82
CA ALA A 153 6.91 -3.08 4.60
C ALA A 153 7.67 -3.92 5.63
N ASP A 154 8.55 -4.80 5.15
CA ASP A 154 9.47 -5.64 5.94
C ASP A 154 8.79 -6.46 7.05
N SER A 155 7.49 -6.74 6.93
CA SER A 155 6.65 -7.38 7.96
C SER A 155 6.67 -6.66 9.32
N LYS A 156 6.92 -5.34 9.32
CA LYS A 156 7.10 -4.52 10.53
C LYS A 156 6.24 -3.27 10.54
N VAL A 157 6.01 -2.68 9.37
CA VAL A 157 5.28 -1.42 9.23
C VAL A 157 4.17 -1.66 8.22
N ALA A 158 2.97 -1.28 8.58
CA ALA A 158 1.85 -1.30 7.66
C ALA A 158 1.27 0.10 7.48
N GLY A 159 0.72 0.35 6.29
CA GLY A 159 -0.06 1.53 5.97
C GLY A 159 -1.36 1.14 5.31
N GLU A 160 -2.47 1.75 5.76
CA GLU A 160 -3.80 1.51 5.21
C GLU A 160 -4.63 2.78 5.33
N GLY A 161 -5.52 3.03 4.37
CA GLY A 161 -6.37 4.21 4.40
C GLY A 161 -7.25 4.36 3.17
N SER A 162 -7.72 5.57 2.94
CA SER A 162 -8.53 5.90 1.77
C SER A 162 -7.71 6.50 0.61
N VAL A 163 -6.41 6.70 0.79
CA VAL A 163 -5.53 7.40 -0.15
C VAL A 163 -5.22 6.55 -1.37
N ASN A 164 -5.74 6.94 -2.54
CA ASN A 164 -5.18 6.48 -3.80
C ASN A 164 -3.83 7.17 -4.02
N TRP A 165 -2.84 6.44 -4.50
CA TRP A 165 -1.52 7.00 -4.77
C TRP A 165 -1.54 7.83 -6.05
N SER A 166 -1.90 9.07 -5.87
CA SER A 166 -2.02 10.08 -6.93
C SER A 166 -1.92 11.47 -6.34
N ALA A 167 -1.52 12.45 -7.13
CA ALA A 167 -1.40 13.84 -6.68
C ALA A 167 -2.70 14.38 -6.02
N SER A 168 -3.87 13.98 -6.52
CA SER A 168 -5.18 14.34 -5.94
C SER A 168 -5.47 13.58 -4.65
N GLY A 169 -5.18 12.28 -4.63
CA GLY A 169 -5.43 11.40 -3.47
C GLY A 169 -4.57 11.78 -2.27
N GLU A 170 -3.33 12.17 -2.51
CA GLU A 170 -2.33 12.53 -1.49
C GLU A 170 -2.34 14.02 -1.13
N GLY A 171 -3.05 14.85 -1.89
CA GLY A 171 -3.16 16.28 -1.62
C GLY A 171 -1.87 17.08 -1.84
N MET A 172 -0.95 16.59 -2.68
CA MET A 172 0.40 17.14 -2.89
C MET A 172 0.42 18.65 -3.09
N PHE A 173 -0.48 19.19 -3.93
CA PHE A 173 -0.47 20.60 -4.25
C PHE A 173 -1.05 21.50 -3.14
N VAL A 174 -1.85 20.94 -2.24
CA VAL A 174 -2.34 21.66 -1.06
C VAL A 174 -1.17 21.91 -0.10
N ILE A 175 -0.37 20.88 0.16
CA ILE A 175 0.78 20.97 1.07
C ILE A 175 1.89 21.85 0.49
N THR A 176 2.23 21.65 -0.78
CA THR A 176 3.31 22.44 -1.43
C THR A 176 2.92 23.87 -1.75
N GLY A 177 1.62 24.20 -1.69
CA GLY A 177 1.10 25.52 -2.11
C GLY A 177 1.26 25.80 -3.61
N LYS A 178 1.62 24.81 -4.42
CA LYS A 178 1.72 24.93 -5.86
C LYS A 178 0.33 24.82 -6.50
N PRO A 179 0.06 25.54 -7.59
CA PRO A 179 -1.19 25.35 -8.31
C PRO A 179 -1.20 23.95 -8.93
N GLY A 180 -2.26 23.19 -8.66
CA GLY A 180 -2.51 21.93 -9.36
C GLY A 180 -2.80 22.17 -10.84
N GLY A 181 -2.55 21.17 -11.68
CA GLY A 181 -2.92 21.18 -13.08
C GLY A 181 -4.42 21.36 -13.29
N SER A 182 -4.83 21.61 -14.55
CA SER A 182 -6.25 21.72 -14.90
C SER A 182 -6.99 20.43 -14.48
N GLY A 183 -8.06 20.58 -13.70
CA GLY A 183 -8.86 19.46 -13.20
C GLY A 183 -8.38 18.87 -11.87
N TYR A 184 -7.27 19.33 -11.29
CA TYR A 184 -6.83 18.91 -9.98
C TYR A 184 -7.88 19.22 -8.90
N LYS A 185 -8.19 18.22 -8.08
CA LYS A 185 -9.04 18.35 -6.89
C LYS A 185 -8.43 17.53 -5.78
N ALA A 186 -7.97 18.18 -4.72
CA ALA A 186 -7.54 17.47 -3.52
C ALA A 186 -8.72 16.67 -2.95
N GLN A 187 -8.44 15.44 -2.58
CA GLN A 187 -9.43 14.56 -1.96
C GLN A 187 -9.30 14.64 -0.44
N ASN A 188 -10.42 14.45 0.27
CA ASN A 188 -10.43 14.37 1.72
C ASN A 188 -10.18 12.91 2.14
N ASN A 189 -8.91 12.56 2.28
CA ASN A 189 -8.46 11.21 2.59
C ASN A 189 -7.72 11.14 3.93
N THR A 190 -7.58 9.92 4.43
CA THR A 190 -6.77 9.60 5.60
C THR A 190 -5.80 8.47 5.28
N GLN A 191 -4.64 8.49 5.93
CA GLN A 191 -3.62 7.44 5.88
C GLN A 191 -3.23 7.06 7.29
N THR A 192 -3.27 5.79 7.61
CA THR A 192 -2.71 5.25 8.86
C THR A 192 -1.36 4.62 8.60
N ILE A 193 -0.44 4.74 9.56
CA ILE A 193 0.79 3.95 9.62
C ILE A 193 0.83 3.30 11.00
N PHE A 194 1.10 2.01 11.04
CA PHE A 194 1.10 1.24 12.29
C PHE A 194 2.16 0.14 12.29
N THR A 195 2.61 -0.19 13.51
CA THR A 195 3.70 -1.16 13.77
C THR A 195 3.31 -2.24 14.77
N ASP A 196 2.06 -2.23 15.26
CA ASP A 196 1.57 -3.32 16.10
C ASP A 196 1.68 -4.66 15.37
N SER A 197 2.39 -5.61 15.96
CA SER A 197 2.80 -6.85 15.29
C SER A 197 1.62 -7.76 14.92
N ASP A 198 0.55 -7.78 15.72
CA ASP A 198 -0.65 -8.57 15.40
C ASP A 198 -1.37 -7.97 14.20
N SER A 199 -1.63 -6.65 14.23
CA SER A 199 -2.28 -5.92 13.15
C SER A 199 -1.49 -6.00 11.85
N VAL A 200 -0.17 -5.82 11.90
CA VAL A 200 0.73 -5.95 10.74
C VAL A 200 0.65 -7.35 10.15
N SER A 201 0.75 -8.40 10.97
CA SER A 201 0.71 -9.81 10.51
C SER A 201 -0.64 -10.15 9.89
N ARG A 202 -1.73 -9.71 10.47
CA ARG A 202 -3.07 -9.94 9.95
C ARG A 202 -3.27 -9.23 8.62
N PHE A 203 -2.86 -7.98 8.52
CA PHE A 203 -2.98 -7.21 7.28
C PHE A 203 -2.10 -7.79 6.17
N GLN A 204 -0.87 -8.19 6.48
CA GLN A 204 0.01 -8.89 5.54
C GLN A 204 -0.63 -10.17 5.00
N THR A 205 -1.25 -10.96 5.87
CA THR A 205 -1.94 -12.19 5.48
C THR A 205 -3.06 -11.91 4.48
N GLU A 206 -3.82 -10.84 4.70
CA GLU A 206 -4.88 -10.41 3.80
C GLU A 206 -4.33 -9.96 2.44
N LEU A 207 -3.28 -9.13 2.41
CA LEU A 207 -2.65 -8.69 1.16
C LEU A 207 -2.11 -9.87 0.34
N ILE A 208 -1.51 -10.88 1.00
CA ILE A 208 -1.03 -12.10 0.34
C ILE A 208 -2.22 -12.91 -0.22
N ALA A 209 -3.29 -13.06 0.55
CA ALA A 209 -4.48 -13.80 0.14
C ALA A 209 -5.15 -13.17 -1.10
N GLU A 210 -5.26 -11.83 -1.13
CA GLU A 210 -5.76 -11.08 -2.28
C GLU A 210 -4.85 -11.26 -3.50
N HIS A 211 -3.53 -11.20 -3.32
CA HIS A 211 -2.55 -11.42 -4.39
C HIS A 211 -2.68 -12.83 -5.01
N VAL A 212 -2.72 -13.85 -4.18
CA VAL A 212 -2.90 -15.26 -4.63
C VAL A 212 -4.23 -15.45 -5.33
N THR A 213 -5.28 -14.79 -4.86
CA THR A 213 -6.60 -14.82 -5.50
C THR A 213 -6.55 -14.18 -6.89
N ALA A 214 -5.95 -13.02 -7.03
CA ALA A 214 -5.75 -12.34 -8.31
C ALA A 214 -4.93 -13.20 -9.29
N GLN A 215 -3.86 -13.85 -8.82
CA GLN A 215 -3.08 -14.80 -9.63
C GLN A 215 -3.93 -15.97 -10.14
N LYS A 216 -4.75 -16.57 -9.26
CA LYS A 216 -5.64 -17.67 -9.66
C LYS A 216 -6.68 -17.21 -10.69
N GLN A 217 -7.24 -16.00 -10.56
CA GLN A 217 -8.15 -15.43 -11.54
C GLN A 217 -7.47 -15.27 -12.91
N ASN A 218 -6.23 -14.76 -12.94
CA ASN A 218 -5.49 -14.57 -14.17
C ASN A 218 -5.11 -15.88 -14.87
N ASN A 219 -4.82 -16.92 -14.10
CA ASN A 219 -4.43 -18.23 -14.63
C ASN A 219 -5.63 -19.14 -14.94
N ALA A 220 -6.86 -18.75 -14.58
CA ALA A 220 -8.04 -19.56 -14.87
C ALA A 220 -8.40 -19.49 -16.36
N PRO A 221 -8.88 -20.60 -16.97
CA PRO A 221 -9.43 -20.58 -18.31
C PRO A 221 -10.54 -19.52 -18.47
N PRO A 222 -10.71 -18.92 -19.66
CA PRO A 222 -11.66 -17.82 -19.87
C PRO A 222 -13.08 -18.12 -19.38
N GLU A 223 -13.58 -19.34 -19.61
CA GLU A 223 -14.91 -19.80 -19.18
C GLU A 223 -15.07 -19.83 -17.66
N ARG A 224 -14.01 -20.17 -16.95
CA ARG A 224 -13.99 -20.21 -15.48
C ARG A 224 -13.89 -18.81 -14.88
N ARG A 225 -13.15 -17.90 -15.55
CA ARG A 225 -13.07 -16.48 -15.16
C ARG A 225 -14.45 -15.84 -15.17
N GLN A 226 -15.24 -16.10 -16.21
CA GLN A 226 -16.58 -15.54 -16.36
C GLN A 226 -17.54 -16.05 -15.25
N ARG A 227 -17.41 -17.31 -14.83
CA ARG A 227 -18.21 -17.89 -13.72
C ARG A 227 -17.80 -17.31 -12.35
N MET A 228 -16.51 -17.05 -12.11
CA MET A 228 -16.05 -16.46 -10.85
C MET A 228 -16.55 -15.02 -10.66
N LEU A 229 -16.77 -14.30 -11.77
CA LEU A 229 -17.29 -12.93 -11.76
C LEU A 229 -18.81 -12.85 -11.59
N THR A 230 -19.52 -13.98 -11.73
CA THR A 230 -20.98 -14.04 -11.68
C THR A 230 -21.55 -14.78 -10.48
N ILE A 231 -20.75 -15.08 -9.45
CA ILE A 231 -21.27 -15.64 -8.20
C ILE A 231 -22.15 -14.57 -7.55
N PRO A 232 -23.47 -14.78 -7.43
CA PRO A 232 -24.34 -13.81 -6.76
C PRO A 232 -23.91 -13.68 -5.30
N ALA A 233 -23.88 -12.47 -4.78
CA ALA A 233 -23.58 -12.19 -3.36
C ALA A 233 -24.44 -13.01 -2.37
N ALA A 234 -25.63 -13.45 -2.80
CA ALA A 234 -26.52 -14.32 -2.03
C ALA A 234 -25.94 -15.73 -1.75
N SER A 235 -24.95 -16.20 -2.52
CA SER A 235 -24.34 -17.52 -2.30
C SER A 235 -23.27 -17.53 -1.21
N LEU A 236 -22.88 -16.37 -0.71
CA LEU A 236 -21.87 -16.19 0.35
C LEU A 236 -22.49 -15.79 1.70
N ALA A 237 -23.81 -15.83 1.82
CA ALA A 237 -24.45 -15.65 3.10
C ALA A 237 -23.93 -16.75 4.05
N ALA A 238 -23.13 -16.35 5.04
CA ALA A 238 -22.77 -17.21 6.15
C ALA A 238 -24.08 -17.77 6.72
N PRO A 239 -24.14 -19.05 7.11
CA PRO A 239 -25.30 -19.60 7.77
C PRO A 239 -25.62 -18.71 8.97
N PRO A 240 -26.90 -18.43 9.27
CA PRO A 240 -27.25 -17.58 10.37
C PRO A 240 -26.59 -18.11 11.63
N LEU A 241 -25.81 -17.26 12.31
CA LEU A 241 -25.29 -17.56 13.63
C LEU A 241 -26.50 -17.86 14.51
N VAL A 242 -26.73 -19.11 14.83
CA VAL A 242 -27.69 -19.52 15.86
C VAL A 242 -27.07 -19.04 17.16
N LEU A 243 -27.47 -17.84 17.60
CA LEU A 243 -27.23 -17.36 18.94
C LEU A 243 -28.01 -18.30 19.88
N THR A 244 -27.36 -19.33 20.38
CA THR A 244 -27.85 -20.05 21.53
C THR A 244 -27.79 -19.08 22.71
N GLN A 245 -28.96 -18.50 23.01
CA GLN A 245 -29.18 -17.83 24.31
C GLN A 245 -28.94 -18.84 25.42
N GLN A 246 -27.80 -18.71 26.09
CA GLN A 246 -27.67 -19.16 27.48
C GLN A 246 -26.41 -18.53 28.06
N HIS A 247 -26.63 -17.42 28.80
CA HIS A 247 -26.10 -17.26 30.16
C HIS A 247 -26.62 -15.91 30.70
N SER A 248 -27.60 -16.02 31.54
CA SER A 248 -28.05 -14.93 32.43
C SER A 248 -26.88 -14.50 33.31
N LEU A 249 -26.44 -13.25 33.15
CA LEU A 249 -25.50 -12.61 34.09
C LEU A 249 -26.15 -12.50 35.47
N PRO A 250 -25.41 -12.76 36.56
CA PRO A 250 -25.93 -12.57 37.90
C PRO A 250 -26.19 -11.09 38.19
N VAL A 251 -27.41 -10.81 38.65
CA VAL A 251 -27.80 -9.47 39.11
C VAL A 251 -27.14 -9.21 40.47
N TYR A 252 -26.19 -8.27 40.49
CA TYR A 252 -25.64 -7.77 41.75
C TYR A 252 -26.64 -6.85 42.43
N HIS A 253 -27.32 -7.37 43.47
CA HIS A 253 -28.07 -6.53 44.40
C HIS A 253 -27.11 -5.71 45.26
N ARG A 254 -27.15 -4.39 45.09
CA ARG A 254 -26.46 -3.44 45.95
C ARG A 254 -27.23 -3.38 47.29
N ALA A 255 -26.64 -3.95 48.34
CA ALA A 255 -27.17 -3.82 49.69
C ALA A 255 -27.08 -2.37 50.12
N GLY A 256 -28.24 -1.75 50.41
CA GLY A 256 -28.33 -0.44 51.05
C GLY A 256 -27.88 -0.57 52.52
N LYS A 257 -27.02 0.35 52.93
CA LYS A 257 -26.77 0.58 54.36
C LYS A 257 -27.70 1.74 54.80
N GLY A 258 -28.50 1.44 55.81
CA GLY A 258 -29.13 2.43 56.64
C GLY A 258 -28.13 3.13 57.60
#